data_0cad9c67b54451254f4452fd11e6d2c7
#
_entry.id   0cad9c67b54451254f4452fd11e6d2c7
#
_cell.length_a   1.000
_cell.length_b   1.000
_cell.length_c   1.000
_cell.angle_alpha   90.00
_cell.angle_beta   90.00
_cell.angle_gamma   90.00
#
_symmetry.space_group_name_H-M   'P 1'
#
loop_
_entity.id
_entity.type
_entity.pdbx_description
1 polymer ?
#
loop_
_entity_poly.entity_id
_entity_poly.type
_entity_poly.pdbx_seq_one_letter_code
_entity_poly.pdbx_strand_id
1 'polypeptide(L)'
;MKVIALKFENYRNLKDNIITPCDGVNIIYGDNAQGKTNLLEALWFFCGGHSFRGSKDSEIIKWDENFARIEMRFLGQEREQTAKILFRGGKKSVEINGVQKNSAAALIERFCAVVFSPEHLSLIKRGPGERRKFIDSAICREKLKNAVVLSKYNRILNQRNSLLKDIYRRPSLADTLPVWDEPLLKSGAVLVKNRIDYVKMLSDRAVEYHNGISKGKEELKIRYMSGYEASENDTVGEIYEKLKCKLCLLYTSDAAD
;
A
#
# COMPACT_ATOMS: atom_id res chain seq x y z
N MET A 1 7.06 -12.08 -15.76
CA MET A 1 7.78 -10.80 -15.62
C MET A 1 9.24 -11.07 -15.34
N LYS A 2 10.16 -10.31 -15.99
CA LYS A 2 11.61 -10.46 -15.82
C LYS A 2 12.25 -9.08 -15.83
N VAL A 3 13.08 -8.76 -14.85
CA VAL A 3 13.89 -7.54 -14.87
C VAL A 3 15.07 -7.76 -15.80
N ILE A 4 15.25 -6.86 -16.78
CA ILE A 4 16.33 -6.91 -17.76
C ILE A 4 17.51 -6.06 -17.28
N ALA A 5 17.23 -4.85 -16.80
CA ALA A 5 18.23 -3.94 -16.28
C ALA A 5 17.62 -2.97 -15.29
N LEU A 6 18.40 -2.55 -14.30
CA LEU A 6 18.07 -1.53 -13.34
C LEU A 6 19.20 -0.50 -13.28
N LYS A 7 18.90 0.77 -13.53
CA LYS A 7 19.84 1.87 -13.54
C LYS A 7 19.53 2.83 -12.40
N PHE A 8 20.57 3.32 -11.74
CA PHE A 8 20.50 4.30 -10.66
C PHE A 8 21.32 5.54 -10.99
N GLU A 9 20.84 6.67 -10.55
CA GLU A 9 21.56 7.94 -10.57
C GLU A 9 21.17 8.71 -9.30
N ASN A 10 22.19 9.10 -8.53
CA ASN A 10 22.05 9.82 -7.26
C ASN A 10 21.04 9.18 -6.28
N TYR A 11 20.98 7.86 -6.26
CA TYR A 11 20.00 7.10 -5.47
C TYR A 11 20.62 6.60 -4.17
N ARG A 12 20.18 7.14 -3.05
CA ARG A 12 20.67 6.77 -1.71
C ARG A 12 22.19 6.79 -1.64
N ASN A 13 22.80 5.71 -1.12
CA ASN A 13 24.27 5.53 -1.06
C ASN A 13 24.81 4.66 -2.21
N LEU A 14 23.98 4.30 -3.18
CA LEU A 14 24.46 3.52 -4.31
C LEU A 14 25.30 4.38 -5.26
N LYS A 15 26.37 3.78 -5.81
CA LYS A 15 27.09 4.37 -6.92
C LYS A 15 26.22 4.30 -8.17
N ASP A 16 26.31 5.32 -9.01
CA ASP A 16 25.62 5.33 -10.29
C ASP A 16 26.09 4.15 -11.12
N ASN A 17 25.16 3.28 -11.47
CA ASN A 17 25.48 2.02 -12.16
C ASN A 17 24.25 1.44 -12.85
N ILE A 18 24.50 0.44 -13.68
CA ILE A 18 23.49 -0.41 -14.30
C ILE A 18 23.70 -1.83 -13.81
N ILE A 19 22.67 -2.42 -13.26
CA ILE A 19 22.66 -3.82 -12.84
C ILE A 19 21.80 -4.61 -13.83
N THR A 20 22.35 -5.71 -14.33
CA THR A 20 21.66 -6.66 -15.22
C THR A 20 21.51 -7.98 -14.48
N PRO A 21 20.34 -8.28 -13.91
CA PRO A 21 20.11 -9.55 -13.24
C PRO A 21 20.17 -10.73 -14.22
N CYS A 22 20.62 -11.88 -13.75
CA CYS A 22 20.49 -13.13 -14.50
C CYS A 22 19.10 -13.74 -14.32
N ASP A 23 18.81 -14.77 -15.12
CA ASP A 23 17.61 -15.58 -14.94
C ASP A 23 17.72 -16.42 -13.65
N GLY A 24 16.60 -16.58 -12.94
CA GLY A 24 16.54 -17.36 -11.72
C GLY A 24 17.01 -16.57 -10.49
N VAL A 25 17.93 -17.14 -9.70
CA VAL A 25 18.34 -16.60 -8.40
C VAL A 25 19.51 -15.64 -8.56
N ASN A 26 19.35 -14.42 -8.02
CA ASN A 26 20.41 -13.42 -7.91
C ASN A 26 20.75 -13.23 -6.43
N ILE A 27 22.02 -13.42 -6.06
CA ILE A 27 22.51 -13.29 -4.69
C ILE A 27 23.21 -11.94 -4.54
N ILE A 28 22.74 -11.09 -3.63
CA ILE A 28 23.34 -9.80 -3.30
C ILE A 28 24.01 -9.91 -1.94
N TYR A 29 25.33 -9.85 -1.90
CA TYR A 29 26.13 -9.99 -0.68
C TYR A 29 27.12 -8.83 -0.51
N GLY A 30 27.68 -8.70 0.66
CA GLY A 30 28.66 -7.64 1.03
C GLY A 30 28.43 -7.16 2.47
N ASP A 31 29.22 -6.19 2.91
CA ASP A 31 29.18 -5.64 4.26
C ASP A 31 27.90 -4.85 4.55
N ASN A 32 27.61 -4.62 5.83
CA ASN A 32 26.47 -3.81 6.23
C ASN A 32 26.62 -2.36 5.73
N ALA A 33 25.49 -1.70 5.53
CA ALA A 33 25.39 -0.33 5.01
C ALA A 33 25.87 -0.11 3.57
N GLN A 34 26.26 -1.15 2.81
CA GLN A 34 26.69 -1.04 1.41
C GLN A 34 25.54 -0.86 0.40
N GLY A 35 24.29 -0.75 0.85
CA GLY A 35 23.16 -0.47 -0.03
C GLY A 35 22.40 -1.68 -0.55
N LYS A 36 22.67 -2.92 -0.08
CA LYS A 36 21.95 -4.13 -0.50
C LYS A 36 20.42 -3.98 -0.45
N THR A 37 19.92 -3.48 0.68
CA THR A 37 18.48 -3.23 0.87
C THR A 37 17.99 -2.09 -0.02
N ASN A 38 18.84 -1.09 -0.30
CA ASN A 38 18.47 0.02 -1.18
C ASN A 38 18.28 -0.44 -2.63
N LEU A 39 19.01 -1.46 -3.07
CA LEU A 39 18.81 -2.07 -4.37
C LEU A 39 17.42 -2.76 -4.46
N LEU A 40 17.02 -3.52 -3.43
CA LEU A 40 15.70 -4.14 -3.38
C LEU A 40 14.59 -3.09 -3.29
N GLU A 41 14.83 -2.01 -2.56
CA GLU A 41 13.90 -0.88 -2.46
C GLU A 41 13.70 -0.18 -3.81
N ALA A 42 14.76 -0.04 -4.61
CA ALA A 42 14.67 0.52 -5.95
C ALA A 42 13.75 -0.30 -6.86
N LEU A 43 13.85 -1.63 -6.84
CA LEU A 43 12.94 -2.52 -7.56
C LEU A 43 11.49 -2.36 -7.06
N TRP A 44 11.31 -2.27 -5.74
CA TRP A 44 10.00 -2.13 -5.15
C TRP A 44 9.29 -0.82 -5.51
N PHE A 45 10.00 0.27 -5.75
CA PHE A 45 9.38 1.52 -6.20
C PHE A 45 8.55 1.35 -7.48
N PHE A 46 8.91 0.41 -8.34
CA PHE A 46 8.13 0.10 -9.55
C PHE A 46 6.83 -0.67 -9.29
N CYS A 47 6.57 -1.11 -8.04
CA CYS A 47 5.32 -1.74 -7.63
C CYS A 47 4.28 -0.75 -7.07
N GLY A 48 4.30 0.53 -7.48
CA GLY A 48 3.34 1.53 -7.02
C GLY A 48 3.95 2.78 -6.42
N GLY A 49 5.28 2.97 -6.55
CA GLY A 49 5.97 4.23 -6.29
C GLY A 49 6.17 4.57 -4.80
N HIS A 50 6.15 3.59 -3.89
CA HIS A 50 6.37 3.81 -2.46
C HIS A 50 7.49 2.93 -1.92
N SER A 51 8.25 3.44 -0.93
CA SER A 51 9.21 2.65 -0.18
C SER A 51 8.49 1.58 0.68
N PHE A 52 8.99 0.35 0.70
CA PHE A 52 8.49 -0.67 1.64
C PHE A 52 8.98 -0.41 3.07
N ARG A 53 10.00 0.43 3.24
CA ARG A 53 10.56 0.85 4.55
C ARG A 53 9.85 2.08 5.13
N GLY A 54 8.89 2.68 4.38
CA GLY A 54 8.18 3.88 4.80
C GLY A 54 8.99 5.17 4.70
N SER A 55 10.11 5.16 3.95
CA SER A 55 10.94 6.36 3.73
C SER A 55 10.19 7.43 2.95
N LYS A 56 10.47 8.70 3.26
CA LYS A 56 9.97 9.84 2.50
C LYS A 56 10.71 9.95 1.15
N ASP A 57 10.05 10.53 0.15
CA ASP A 57 10.64 10.69 -1.18
C ASP A 57 11.93 11.56 -1.17
N SER A 58 12.06 12.48 -0.20
CA SER A 58 13.28 13.27 -0.01
C SER A 58 14.48 12.44 0.48
N GLU A 59 14.24 11.37 1.21
CA GLU A 59 15.30 10.50 1.75
C GLU A 59 15.86 9.53 0.71
N ILE A 60 15.27 9.50 -0.48
CA ILE A 60 15.69 8.67 -1.60
C ILE A 60 16.87 9.30 -2.35
N ILE A 61 16.97 10.62 -2.29
CA ILE A 61 18.01 11.40 -2.95
C ILE A 61 19.33 11.24 -2.17
N LYS A 62 20.43 11.02 -2.89
CA LYS A 62 21.76 10.97 -2.31
C LYS A 62 22.11 12.31 -1.65
N TRP A 63 22.88 12.28 -0.58
CA TRP A 63 23.36 13.49 0.10
C TRP A 63 24.06 14.41 -0.87
N ASP A 64 23.84 15.72 -0.72
CA ASP A 64 24.37 16.80 -1.55
C ASP A 64 23.85 16.82 -3.00
N GLU A 65 22.88 15.97 -3.34
CA GLU A 65 22.28 15.93 -4.66
C GLU A 65 20.86 16.51 -4.67
N ASN A 66 20.45 17.05 -5.82
CA ASN A 66 19.13 17.72 -5.97
C ASN A 66 18.04 16.82 -6.52
N PHE A 67 18.41 15.62 -7.01
CA PHE A 67 17.48 14.65 -7.57
C PHE A 67 18.05 13.23 -7.45
N ALA A 68 17.16 12.24 -7.53
CA ALA A 68 17.52 10.86 -7.77
C ALA A 68 16.67 10.29 -8.90
N ARG A 69 17.25 9.38 -9.70
CA ARG A 69 16.56 8.69 -10.78
C ARG A 69 16.80 7.21 -10.69
N ILE A 70 15.73 6.45 -10.83
CA ILE A 70 15.77 5.00 -11.04
C ILE A 70 15.06 4.67 -12.35
N GLU A 71 15.67 3.80 -13.15
CA GLU A 71 15.13 3.35 -14.43
C GLU A 71 15.21 1.84 -14.50
N MET A 72 14.15 1.19 -14.90
CA MET A 72 14.05 -0.26 -15.04
C MET A 72 13.61 -0.63 -16.45
N ARG A 73 14.33 -1.56 -17.06
CA ARG A 73 13.88 -2.30 -18.24
C ARG A 73 13.42 -3.68 -17.80
N PHE A 74 12.26 -4.10 -18.26
CA PHE A 74 11.68 -5.37 -17.86
C PHE A 74 10.80 -5.97 -18.97
N LEU A 75 10.72 -7.29 -19.01
CA LEU A 75 9.78 -8.02 -19.85
C LEU A 75 8.48 -8.20 -19.08
N GLY A 76 7.41 -7.61 -19.59
CA GLY A 76 6.06 -7.73 -19.05
C GLY A 76 5.02 -7.72 -20.15
N GLN A 77 3.98 -8.54 -20.03
CA GLN A 77 2.95 -8.67 -21.09
C GLN A 77 3.58 -9.00 -22.46
N GLU A 78 4.53 -9.95 -22.47
CA GLU A 78 5.22 -10.47 -23.66
C GLU A 78 6.05 -9.44 -24.46
N ARG A 79 6.30 -8.27 -23.90
CA ARG A 79 7.12 -7.23 -24.52
C ARG A 79 8.06 -6.55 -23.55
N GLU A 80 9.15 -6.01 -24.06
CA GLU A 80 10.06 -5.17 -23.30
C GLU A 80 9.38 -3.82 -23.01
N GLN A 81 9.49 -3.38 -21.76
CA GLN A 81 8.96 -2.12 -21.27
C GLN A 81 10.04 -1.38 -20.49
N THR A 82 9.92 -0.06 -20.44
CA THR A 82 10.80 0.82 -19.67
C THR A 82 9.95 1.62 -18.70
N ALA A 83 10.40 1.71 -17.45
CA ALA A 83 9.81 2.61 -16.47
C ALA A 83 10.89 3.44 -15.82
N LYS A 84 10.64 4.74 -15.60
CA LYS A 84 11.54 5.67 -14.91
C LYS A 84 10.80 6.35 -13.79
N ILE A 85 11.48 6.56 -12.67
CA ILE A 85 11.00 7.36 -11.54
C ILE A 85 12.08 8.39 -11.23
N LEU A 86 11.68 9.66 -11.25
CA LEU A 86 12.51 10.79 -10.89
C LEU A 86 11.99 11.39 -9.58
N PHE A 87 12.87 11.52 -8.60
CA PHE A 87 12.62 12.19 -7.32
C PHE A 87 13.31 13.55 -7.35
N ARG A 88 12.57 14.64 -7.15
CA ARG A 88 13.09 16.00 -7.16
C ARG A 88 12.19 16.92 -6.35
N GLY A 89 12.77 17.74 -5.45
CA GLY A 89 12.02 18.75 -4.70
C GLY A 89 10.87 18.16 -3.86
N GLY A 90 11.04 16.98 -3.26
CA GLY A 90 10.03 16.27 -2.48
C GLY A 90 8.86 15.71 -3.30
N LYS A 91 8.95 15.76 -4.63
CA LYS A 91 7.97 15.19 -5.55
C LYS A 91 8.60 14.08 -6.37
N LYS A 92 7.76 13.15 -6.85
CA LYS A 92 8.16 12.14 -7.81
C LYS A 92 7.36 12.23 -9.10
N SER A 93 8.04 12.01 -10.21
CA SER A 93 7.44 11.87 -11.52
C SER A 93 7.75 10.50 -12.10
N VAL A 94 6.83 9.99 -12.90
CA VAL A 94 6.91 8.64 -13.46
C VAL A 94 6.74 8.69 -14.97
N GLU A 95 7.60 7.99 -15.68
CA GLU A 95 7.53 7.80 -17.13
C GLU A 95 7.45 6.30 -17.43
N ILE A 96 6.58 5.89 -18.34
CA ILE A 96 6.46 4.51 -18.81
C ILE A 96 6.52 4.51 -20.33
N ASN A 97 7.47 3.77 -20.90
CA ASN A 97 7.71 3.70 -22.34
C ASN A 97 7.82 5.07 -23.02
N GLY A 98 8.54 6.00 -22.40
CA GLY A 98 8.72 7.38 -22.88
C GLY A 98 7.54 8.32 -22.62
N VAL A 99 6.46 7.84 -22.01
CA VAL A 99 5.25 8.64 -21.75
C VAL A 99 5.17 9.02 -20.27
N GLN A 100 5.15 10.31 -19.98
CA GLN A 100 4.96 10.84 -18.63
C GLN A 100 3.58 10.45 -18.07
N LYS A 101 3.53 10.06 -16.81
CA LYS A 101 2.29 9.67 -16.11
C LYS A 101 1.97 10.66 -14.99
N ASN A 102 0.69 10.92 -14.79
CA ASN A 102 0.21 11.87 -13.78
C ASN A 102 0.38 11.34 -12.34
N SER A 103 0.59 10.04 -12.16
CA SER A 103 0.70 9.41 -10.85
C SER A 103 1.58 8.14 -10.91
N ALA A 104 2.29 7.88 -9.82
CA ALA A 104 3.01 6.63 -9.62
C ALA A 104 2.08 5.39 -9.57
N ALA A 105 0.80 5.59 -9.34
CA ALA A 105 -0.20 4.52 -9.44
C ALA A 105 -0.28 3.87 -10.83
N ALA A 106 0.20 4.55 -11.89
CA ALA A 106 0.30 3.97 -13.24
C ALA A 106 1.31 2.80 -13.33
N LEU A 107 2.18 2.63 -12.34
CA LEU A 107 3.09 1.48 -12.23
C LEU A 107 2.37 0.22 -11.73
N ILE A 108 1.27 0.39 -10.98
CA ILE A 108 0.38 -0.69 -10.58
C ILE A 108 -0.13 -1.36 -11.87
N GLU A 109 -0.21 -2.68 -11.92
CA GLU A 109 -0.57 -3.47 -13.10
C GLU A 109 0.56 -3.61 -14.18
N ARG A 110 1.66 -2.87 -14.07
CA ARG A 110 2.79 -2.98 -15.01
C ARG A 110 3.91 -3.85 -14.50
N PHE A 111 4.24 -3.71 -13.23
CA PHE A 111 5.28 -4.49 -12.58
C PHE A 111 4.81 -4.90 -11.18
N CYS A 112 4.99 -6.18 -10.86
CA CYS A 112 4.65 -6.73 -9.56
C CYS A 112 5.86 -7.50 -9.00
N ALA A 113 6.17 -7.23 -7.74
CA ALA A 113 7.15 -7.99 -6.97
C ALA A 113 6.62 -8.30 -5.57
N VAL A 114 7.14 -9.34 -4.97
CA VAL A 114 6.92 -9.68 -3.57
C VAL A 114 8.21 -9.48 -2.81
N VAL A 115 8.14 -8.73 -1.71
CA VAL A 115 9.27 -8.55 -0.79
C VAL A 115 8.98 -9.32 0.49
N PHE A 116 9.93 -10.12 0.91
CA PHE A 116 9.97 -10.73 2.23
C PHE A 116 11.12 -10.10 3.02
N SER A 117 10.82 -9.53 4.19
CA SER A 117 11.81 -8.94 5.08
C SER A 117 11.52 -9.29 6.53
N PRO A 118 12.53 -9.26 7.43
CA PRO A 118 12.32 -9.47 8.87
C PRO A 118 11.31 -8.49 9.48
N GLU A 119 11.14 -7.31 8.90
CA GLU A 119 10.17 -6.30 9.34
C GLU A 119 8.71 -6.79 9.18
N HIS A 120 8.44 -7.71 8.25
CA HIS A 120 7.11 -8.30 8.07
C HIS A 120 6.67 -9.17 9.26
N LEU A 121 7.59 -9.61 10.12
CA LEU A 121 7.24 -10.23 11.41
C LEU A 121 6.45 -9.28 12.30
N SER A 122 6.54 -7.98 12.07
CA SER A 122 5.72 -6.95 12.72
C SER A 122 4.22 -7.10 12.47
N LEU A 123 3.80 -7.76 11.39
CA LEU A 123 2.39 -8.05 11.10
C LEU A 123 1.71 -8.83 12.24
N ILE A 124 2.46 -9.72 12.89
CA ILE A 124 1.97 -10.52 14.02
C ILE A 124 2.14 -9.75 15.32
N LYS A 125 3.31 -9.09 15.52
CA LYS A 125 3.68 -8.45 16.78
C LYS A 125 3.02 -7.09 16.99
N ARG A 126 2.76 -6.33 15.92
CA ARG A 126 2.17 -4.98 15.98
C ARG A 126 0.64 -5.03 15.87
N GLY A 127 0.01 -3.90 16.17
CA GLY A 127 -1.43 -3.75 16.19
C GLY A 127 -2.11 -3.87 14.82
N PRO A 128 -3.44 -3.80 14.78
CA PRO A 128 -4.26 -4.03 13.58
C PRO A 128 -3.98 -3.03 12.46
N GLY A 129 -3.37 -1.88 12.75
CA GLY A 129 -2.98 -0.89 11.75
C GLY A 129 -2.02 -1.43 10.69
N GLU A 130 -0.98 -2.16 11.12
CA GLU A 130 0.00 -2.74 10.19
C GLU A 130 -0.61 -3.84 9.34
N ARG A 131 -1.47 -4.68 9.91
CA ARG A 131 -2.21 -5.70 9.16
C ARG A 131 -3.12 -5.08 8.10
N ARG A 132 -3.83 -3.99 8.43
CA ARG A 132 -4.65 -3.25 7.45
C ARG A 132 -3.79 -2.67 6.32
N LYS A 133 -2.66 -2.03 6.65
CA LYS A 133 -1.74 -1.48 5.63
C LYS A 133 -1.23 -2.57 4.68
N PHE A 134 -0.87 -3.74 5.22
CA PHE A 134 -0.42 -4.88 4.41
C PHE A 134 -1.50 -5.32 3.41
N ILE A 135 -2.72 -5.58 3.90
CA ILE A 135 -3.86 -6.00 3.08
C ILE A 135 -4.22 -4.93 2.05
N ASP A 136 -4.34 -3.67 2.47
CA ASP A 136 -4.65 -2.55 1.58
C ASP A 136 -3.60 -2.40 0.47
N SER A 137 -2.32 -2.54 0.81
CA SER A 137 -1.24 -2.52 -0.17
C SER A 137 -1.35 -3.64 -1.20
N ALA A 138 -1.71 -4.85 -0.77
CA ALA A 138 -1.91 -6.00 -1.66
C ALA A 138 -3.12 -5.80 -2.57
N ILE A 139 -4.27 -5.41 -2.02
CA ILE A 139 -5.50 -5.11 -2.77
C ILE A 139 -5.29 -4.00 -3.80
N CYS A 140 -4.56 -2.94 -3.43
CA CYS A 140 -4.26 -1.84 -4.34
C CYS A 140 -3.38 -2.25 -5.52
N ARG A 141 -2.50 -3.24 -5.35
CA ARG A 141 -1.67 -3.77 -6.43
C ARG A 141 -2.41 -4.67 -7.39
N GLU A 142 -3.49 -5.27 -6.94
CA GLU A 142 -4.33 -6.11 -7.80
C GLU A 142 -5.06 -5.26 -8.85
N LYS A 143 -5.65 -4.13 -8.43
CA LYS A 143 -6.43 -3.25 -9.32
C LYS A 143 -6.26 -1.79 -8.94
N LEU A 144 -5.93 -0.96 -9.94
CA LEU A 144 -5.77 0.49 -9.77
C LEU A 144 -6.99 1.17 -9.13
N LYS A 145 -8.20 0.72 -9.44
CA LYS A 145 -9.45 1.25 -8.84
C LYS A 145 -9.46 1.19 -7.31
N ASN A 146 -8.84 0.15 -6.73
CA ASN A 146 -8.77 -0.02 -5.29
C ASN A 146 -7.86 1.04 -4.63
N ALA A 147 -6.75 1.39 -5.30
CA ALA A 147 -5.88 2.48 -4.85
C ALA A 147 -6.60 3.85 -4.87
N VAL A 148 -7.46 4.07 -5.87
CA VAL A 148 -8.30 5.29 -5.95
C VAL A 148 -9.30 5.35 -4.80
N VAL A 149 -9.98 4.23 -4.49
CA VAL A 149 -10.94 4.15 -3.38
C VAL A 149 -10.23 4.39 -2.05
N LEU A 150 -9.09 3.75 -1.81
CA LEU A 150 -8.30 3.93 -0.58
C LEU A 150 -7.84 5.39 -0.42
N SER A 151 -7.32 6.00 -1.49
CA SER A 151 -6.90 7.40 -1.47
C SER A 151 -8.06 8.35 -1.16
N LYS A 152 -9.23 8.13 -1.78
CA LYS A 152 -10.45 8.90 -1.52
C LYS A 152 -10.88 8.77 -0.04
N TYR A 153 -10.95 7.53 0.46
CA TYR A 153 -11.30 7.25 1.85
C TYR A 153 -10.36 7.99 2.83
N ASN A 154 -9.05 7.85 2.66
CA ASN A 154 -8.07 8.48 3.54
C ASN A 154 -8.16 10.02 3.51
N ARG A 155 -8.40 10.61 2.34
CA ARG A 155 -8.58 12.06 2.21
C ARG A 155 -9.81 12.54 2.99
N ILE A 156 -10.95 11.87 2.82
CA ILE A 156 -12.20 12.20 3.52
C ILE A 156 -12.02 12.03 5.02
N LEU A 157 -11.43 10.91 5.45
CA LEU A 157 -11.16 10.62 6.87
C LEU A 157 -10.29 11.71 7.50
N ASN A 158 -9.22 12.15 6.83
CA ASN A 158 -8.35 13.21 7.33
C ASN A 158 -9.09 14.54 7.46
N GLN A 159 -9.89 14.91 6.47
CA GLN A 159 -10.70 16.13 6.49
C GLN A 159 -11.73 16.08 7.62
N ARG A 160 -12.45 14.96 7.77
CA ARG A 160 -13.39 14.76 8.88
C ARG A 160 -12.71 14.83 10.25
N ASN A 161 -11.57 14.18 10.40
CA ASN A 161 -10.82 14.23 11.66
C ASN A 161 -10.31 15.65 11.98
N SER A 162 -9.97 16.45 10.97
CA SER A 162 -9.64 17.87 11.14
C SER A 162 -10.87 18.65 11.61
N LEU A 163 -12.02 18.46 10.96
CA LEU A 163 -13.28 19.09 11.33
C LEU A 163 -13.69 18.76 12.79
N LEU A 164 -13.57 17.50 13.20
CA LEU A 164 -13.87 17.10 14.59
C LEU A 164 -13.01 17.84 15.62
N LYS A 165 -11.75 18.11 15.31
CA LYS A 165 -10.88 18.94 16.17
C LYS A 165 -11.32 20.40 16.22
N ASP A 166 -11.79 20.92 15.09
CA ASP A 166 -12.26 22.31 14.97
C ASP A 166 -13.61 22.52 15.67
N ILE A 167 -14.48 21.51 15.70
CA ILE A 167 -15.79 21.53 16.41
C ILE A 167 -15.57 21.79 17.91
N TYR A 168 -14.51 21.27 18.51
CA TYR A 168 -14.21 21.55 19.91
C TYR A 168 -14.08 23.06 20.18
N ARG A 169 -13.60 23.84 19.23
CA ARG A 169 -13.45 25.31 19.32
C ARG A 169 -14.65 26.07 18.76
N ARG A 170 -15.41 25.47 17.84
CA ARG A 170 -16.55 26.07 17.12
C ARG A 170 -17.66 25.02 16.95
N PRO A 171 -18.53 24.83 17.98
CA PRO A 171 -19.57 23.81 17.97
C PRO A 171 -20.52 23.87 16.78
N SER A 172 -20.79 25.08 16.23
CA SER A 172 -21.65 25.25 15.04
C SER A 172 -21.19 24.51 13.78
N LEU A 173 -19.90 24.10 13.74
CA LEU A 173 -19.39 23.28 12.64
C LEU A 173 -19.93 21.84 12.65
N ALA A 174 -20.53 21.38 13.75
CA ALA A 174 -21.10 20.03 13.85
C ALA A 174 -22.15 19.76 12.77
N ASP A 175 -22.93 20.76 12.38
CA ASP A 175 -23.97 20.64 11.34
C ASP A 175 -23.40 20.29 9.96
N THR A 176 -22.08 20.44 9.76
CA THR A 176 -21.39 20.11 8.50
C THR A 176 -20.88 18.66 8.47
N LEU A 177 -20.87 17.91 9.58
CA LEU A 177 -20.38 16.53 9.65
C LEU A 177 -21.05 15.59 8.64
N PRO A 178 -22.39 15.64 8.42
CA PRO A 178 -23.03 14.73 7.47
C PRO A 178 -22.48 14.81 6.05
N VAL A 179 -21.95 15.96 5.64
CA VAL A 179 -21.32 16.16 4.31
C VAL A 179 -20.09 15.25 4.15
N TRP A 180 -19.39 14.95 5.23
CA TRP A 180 -18.21 14.10 5.25
C TRP A 180 -18.55 12.64 5.56
N ASP A 181 -19.59 12.40 6.36
CA ASP A 181 -19.98 11.07 6.80
C ASP A 181 -20.45 10.19 5.64
N GLU A 182 -21.33 10.72 4.80
CA GLU A 182 -21.90 9.96 3.69
C GLU A 182 -20.82 9.45 2.69
N PRO A 183 -19.90 10.29 2.18
CA PRO A 183 -18.82 9.82 1.32
C PRO A 183 -17.83 8.89 2.04
N LEU A 184 -17.61 9.09 3.36
CA LEU A 184 -16.76 8.22 4.17
C LEU A 184 -17.36 6.83 4.28
N LEU A 185 -18.64 6.72 4.59
CA LEU A 185 -19.38 5.47 4.71
C LEU A 185 -19.39 4.71 3.37
N LYS A 186 -19.68 5.39 2.25
CA LYS A 186 -19.69 4.78 0.92
C LYS A 186 -18.32 4.21 0.54
N SER A 187 -17.26 4.99 0.69
CA SER A 187 -15.91 4.52 0.37
C SER A 187 -15.41 3.47 1.37
N GLY A 188 -15.80 3.60 2.64
CA GLY A 188 -15.49 2.65 3.71
C GLY A 188 -16.13 1.28 3.46
N ALA A 189 -17.39 1.23 3.04
CA ALA A 189 -18.08 -0.02 2.73
C ALA A 189 -17.40 -0.80 1.60
N VAL A 190 -17.01 -0.11 0.52
CA VAL A 190 -16.24 -0.72 -0.58
C VAL A 190 -14.90 -1.24 -0.08
N LEU A 191 -14.19 -0.46 0.74
CA LEU A 191 -12.89 -0.84 1.28
C LEU A 191 -12.98 -2.10 2.15
N VAL A 192 -13.99 -2.17 3.01
CA VAL A 192 -14.23 -3.31 3.88
C VAL A 192 -14.59 -4.56 3.08
N LYS A 193 -15.47 -4.44 2.08
CA LYS A 193 -15.79 -5.57 1.20
C LYS A 193 -14.55 -6.10 0.50
N ASN A 194 -13.73 -5.22 -0.07
CA ASN A 194 -12.48 -5.62 -0.71
C ASN A 194 -11.53 -6.34 0.27
N ARG A 195 -11.45 -5.91 1.54
CA ARG A 195 -10.63 -6.57 2.56
C ARG A 195 -11.17 -7.96 2.92
N ILE A 196 -12.49 -8.09 3.07
CA ILE A 196 -13.15 -9.38 3.35
C ILE A 196 -12.85 -10.37 2.22
N ASP A 197 -13.09 -9.97 0.97
CA ASP A 197 -12.90 -10.84 -0.19
C ASP A 197 -11.43 -11.25 -0.35
N TYR A 198 -10.50 -10.29 -0.14
CA TYR A 198 -9.07 -10.58 -0.20
C TYR A 198 -8.61 -11.52 0.92
N VAL A 199 -9.06 -11.31 2.16
CA VAL A 199 -8.70 -12.17 3.30
C VAL A 199 -9.23 -13.57 3.11
N LYS A 200 -10.44 -13.73 2.56
CA LYS A 200 -10.99 -15.05 2.22
C LYS A 200 -10.10 -15.78 1.21
N MET A 201 -9.79 -15.12 0.09
CA MET A 201 -8.90 -15.68 -0.93
C MET A 201 -7.50 -16.01 -0.37
N LEU A 202 -6.94 -15.14 0.48
CA LEU A 202 -5.64 -15.32 1.11
C LEU A 202 -5.65 -16.50 2.09
N SER A 203 -6.73 -16.65 2.87
CA SER A 203 -6.86 -17.68 3.89
C SER A 203 -6.69 -19.08 3.30
N ASP A 204 -7.39 -19.37 2.22
CA ASP A 204 -7.36 -20.69 1.59
C ASP A 204 -5.94 -21.09 1.17
N ARG A 205 -5.24 -20.16 0.50
CA ARG A 205 -3.85 -20.38 0.05
C ARG A 205 -2.86 -20.41 1.21
N ALA A 206 -3.02 -19.52 2.20
CA ALA A 206 -2.12 -19.46 3.34
C ALA A 206 -2.20 -20.73 4.20
N VAL A 207 -3.38 -21.31 4.36
CA VAL A 207 -3.58 -22.59 5.06
C VAL A 207 -2.87 -23.72 4.32
N GLU A 208 -2.98 -23.80 2.99
CA GLU A 208 -2.31 -24.79 2.17
C GLU A 208 -0.78 -24.75 2.36
N TYR A 209 -0.16 -23.55 2.19
CA TYR A 209 1.27 -23.36 2.36
C TYR A 209 1.74 -23.61 3.80
N HIS A 210 0.95 -23.15 4.78
CA HIS A 210 1.27 -23.35 6.19
C HIS A 210 1.27 -24.83 6.57
N ASN A 211 0.30 -25.60 6.10
CA ASN A 211 0.26 -27.04 6.31
C ASN A 211 1.47 -27.77 5.71
N GLY A 212 1.94 -27.31 4.53
CA GLY A 212 3.17 -27.81 3.92
C GLY A 212 4.43 -27.53 4.77
N ILE A 213 4.52 -26.37 5.38
CA ILE A 213 5.66 -25.97 6.23
C ILE A 213 5.59 -26.66 7.61
N SER A 214 4.44 -26.63 8.27
CA SER A 214 4.24 -27.21 9.60
C SER A 214 4.12 -28.73 9.60
N LYS A 215 4.00 -29.35 8.41
CA LYS A 215 3.70 -30.79 8.24
C LYS A 215 2.41 -31.19 8.98
N GLY A 216 1.43 -30.33 8.99
CA GLY A 216 0.13 -30.53 9.64
C GLY A 216 0.16 -30.49 11.19
N LYS A 217 1.25 -30.02 11.80
CA LYS A 217 1.37 -29.94 13.27
C LYS A 217 0.65 -28.72 13.86
N GLU A 218 0.35 -27.72 13.06
CA GLU A 218 -0.27 -26.47 13.49
C GLU A 218 -1.44 -26.12 12.57
N GLU A 219 -2.50 -25.53 13.13
CA GLU A 219 -3.66 -25.05 12.39
C GLU A 219 -3.58 -23.53 12.24
N LEU A 220 -3.61 -23.03 11.00
CA LEU A 220 -3.68 -21.60 10.69
C LEU A 220 -5.13 -21.23 10.37
N LYS A 221 -5.64 -20.17 11.03
CA LYS A 221 -6.92 -19.53 10.69
C LYS A 221 -6.72 -18.05 10.49
N ILE A 222 -7.15 -17.54 9.33
CA ILE A 222 -7.10 -16.10 9.01
C ILE A 222 -8.54 -15.61 8.85
N ARG A 223 -8.93 -14.58 9.62
CA ARG A 223 -10.27 -13.99 9.55
C ARG A 223 -10.18 -12.47 9.53
N TYR A 224 -11.07 -11.85 8.77
CA TYR A 224 -11.28 -10.41 8.86
C TYR A 224 -12.25 -10.11 10.00
N MET A 225 -11.81 -9.30 10.96
CA MET A 225 -12.66 -8.85 12.06
C MET A 225 -12.91 -7.35 11.93
N SER A 226 -14.17 -6.98 11.85
CA SER A 226 -14.63 -5.59 11.87
C SER A 226 -15.26 -5.26 13.23
N GLY A 227 -15.22 -3.99 13.63
CA GLY A 227 -15.87 -3.53 14.86
C GLY A 227 -17.41 -3.43 14.76
N TYR A 228 -18.03 -3.95 13.70
CA TYR A 228 -19.47 -3.85 13.41
C TYR A 228 -20.03 -5.10 12.73
N GLU A 229 -19.53 -6.26 13.11
CA GLU A 229 -20.05 -7.59 12.73
C GLU A 229 -20.29 -7.80 11.22
N ALA A 230 -19.39 -7.28 10.38
CA ALA A 230 -19.44 -7.58 8.96
C ALA A 230 -19.20 -9.07 8.70
N SER A 231 -20.09 -9.68 7.93
CA SER A 231 -20.00 -11.07 7.48
C SER A 231 -19.27 -11.17 6.14
N GLU A 232 -18.70 -12.34 5.86
CA GLU A 232 -18.08 -12.65 4.58
C GLU A 232 -19.09 -12.55 3.40
N ASN A 233 -20.36 -12.81 3.68
CA ASN A 233 -21.42 -12.81 2.68
C ASN A 233 -22.08 -11.44 2.50
N ASP A 234 -21.76 -10.45 3.34
CA ASP A 234 -22.35 -9.13 3.23
C ASP A 234 -22.01 -8.47 1.88
N THR A 235 -23.00 -7.86 1.29
CA THR A 235 -22.86 -6.97 0.15
C THR A 235 -22.29 -5.62 0.58
N VAL A 236 -21.82 -4.81 -0.37
CA VAL A 236 -21.38 -3.42 -0.09
C VAL A 236 -22.50 -2.59 0.55
N GLY A 237 -23.75 -2.82 0.14
CA GLY A 237 -24.92 -2.13 0.70
C GLY A 237 -25.18 -2.48 2.16
N GLU A 238 -25.15 -3.76 2.51
CA GLU A 238 -25.31 -4.22 3.90
C GLU A 238 -24.18 -3.73 4.80
N ILE A 239 -22.94 -3.74 4.31
CA ILE A 239 -21.80 -3.17 5.03
C ILE A 239 -21.99 -1.66 5.26
N TYR A 240 -22.48 -0.94 4.24
CA TYR A 240 -22.77 0.48 4.37
C TYR A 240 -23.80 0.75 5.47
N GLU A 241 -24.92 0.02 5.51
CA GLU A 241 -25.94 0.19 6.55
C GLU A 241 -25.40 -0.15 7.95
N LYS A 242 -24.61 -1.21 8.10
CA LYS A 242 -23.95 -1.55 9.36
C LYS A 242 -22.98 -0.44 9.83
N LEU A 243 -22.20 0.13 8.93
CA LEU A 243 -21.32 1.26 9.22
C LEU A 243 -22.10 2.51 9.63
N LYS A 244 -23.20 2.79 8.95
CA LYS A 244 -24.09 3.92 9.24
C LYS A 244 -24.71 3.80 10.61
N CYS A 245 -25.28 2.64 10.96
CA CYS A 245 -25.80 2.38 12.30
C CYS A 245 -24.72 2.58 13.38
N LYS A 246 -23.52 2.07 13.17
CA LYS A 246 -22.42 2.25 14.12
C LYS A 246 -22.04 3.72 14.30
N LEU A 247 -22.00 4.48 13.22
CA LEU A 247 -21.68 5.91 13.28
C LEU A 247 -22.77 6.69 14.03
N CYS A 248 -24.05 6.38 13.80
CA CYS A 248 -25.18 6.99 14.52
C CYS A 248 -25.11 6.71 16.03
N LEU A 249 -24.76 5.47 16.43
CA LEU A 249 -24.60 5.11 17.85
C LEU A 249 -23.48 5.90 18.52
N LEU A 250 -22.39 6.19 17.84
CA LEU A 250 -21.31 7.03 18.38
C LEU A 250 -21.76 8.47 18.64
N TYR A 251 -22.57 9.03 17.75
CA TYR A 251 -23.13 10.39 17.98
C TYR A 251 -24.13 10.46 19.13
N THR A 252 -24.89 9.39 19.38
CA THR A 252 -25.86 9.35 20.49
C THR A 252 -25.20 9.07 21.83
N SER A 253 -24.10 8.33 21.89
CA SER A 253 -23.38 8.07 23.14
C SER A 253 -22.60 9.30 23.62
N ASP A 254 -21.97 10.05 22.69
CA ASP A 254 -21.22 11.28 23.05
C ASP A 254 -22.18 12.46 23.39
N ALA A 255 -23.47 12.36 23.12
CA ALA A 255 -24.48 13.36 23.49
C ALA A 255 -25.11 13.08 24.85
N ALA A 256 -24.78 11.97 25.50
CA ALA A 256 -25.34 11.55 26.79
C ALA A 256 -24.43 11.80 28.00
N ASP A 257 -23.16 12.25 27.77
CA ASP A 257 -22.21 12.72 28.75
C ASP A 257 -22.07 14.26 28.70
#